data_51a8389e3c3a88de39a6bfaa05d6f191
#
_entry.id   51a8389e3c3a88de39a6bfaa05d6f191
#
_cell.length_a   1.000
_cell.length_b   1.000
_cell.length_c   1.000
_cell.angle_alpha   90.00
_cell.angle_beta   90.00
_cell.angle_gamma   90.00
#
_symmetry.space_group_name_H-M   'P 1'
#
loop_
_entity.id
_entity.type
_entity.pdbx_description
1 polymer ?
#
loop_
_entity_poly.entity_id
_entity_poly.type
_entity_poly.pdbx_seq_one_letter_code
_entity_poly.pdbx_strand_id
1 'polypeptide(L)'
;MYQLVHDVPSYPRFLKWCTDAVVHEQDHEQQLASLSIRVGGLQQRFTTRNRLVAGERLSLSLVEGPFQSLAGEWTFTQLGEAGSKVTLELNFDFRKGLVSSAFQRGFSRIADHLVSEFCQRAKEIYR
;
A
#
# COMPACT_ATOMS: atom_id res chain seq x y z
N MET A 1 0.10 -13.00 5.34
CA MET A 1 -0.33 -11.66 4.82
C MET A 1 0.59 -10.53 5.22
N TYR A 2 1.00 -10.44 6.46
CA TYR A 2 1.92 -9.38 6.87
C TYR A 2 3.18 -9.35 5.99
N GLN A 3 3.80 -10.50 5.76
CA GLN A 3 5.02 -10.58 4.96
C GLN A 3 4.80 -10.05 3.54
N LEU A 4 3.65 -10.32 2.96
CA LEU A 4 3.32 -9.88 1.61
C LEU A 4 3.18 -8.37 1.54
N VAL A 5 2.52 -7.77 2.51
CA VAL A 5 2.34 -6.31 2.58
C VAL A 5 3.66 -5.61 2.91
N HIS A 6 4.48 -6.23 3.73
CA HIS A 6 5.80 -5.71 4.12
C HIS A 6 6.80 -5.74 2.97
N ASP A 7 6.67 -6.70 2.06
CA ASP A 7 7.61 -6.88 0.94
C ASP A 7 7.29 -5.93 -0.22
N VAL A 8 7.51 -4.65 0.02
CA VAL A 8 7.23 -3.57 -0.93
C VAL A 8 7.90 -3.79 -2.30
N PRO A 9 9.17 -4.20 -2.38
CA PRO A 9 9.80 -4.39 -3.69
C PRO A 9 9.11 -5.39 -4.61
N SER A 10 8.29 -6.27 -4.07
CA SER A 10 7.56 -7.28 -4.86
C SER A 10 6.25 -6.76 -5.44
N TYR A 11 5.78 -5.58 -5.02
CA TYR A 11 4.49 -5.04 -5.45
C TYR A 11 4.31 -5.00 -6.98
N PRO A 12 5.29 -4.55 -7.78
CA PRO A 12 5.10 -4.51 -9.24
C PRO A 12 4.85 -5.87 -9.88
N ARG A 13 5.18 -6.96 -9.18
CA ARG A 13 5.00 -8.31 -9.72
C ARG A 13 3.54 -8.72 -9.81
N PHE A 14 2.66 -8.15 -8.97
CA PHE A 14 1.26 -8.54 -8.94
C PHE A 14 0.27 -7.38 -8.92
N LEU A 15 0.73 -6.15 -8.73
CA LEU A 15 -0.12 -4.96 -8.77
C LEU A 15 0.15 -4.22 -10.07
N LYS A 16 -0.76 -4.36 -11.03
CA LYS A 16 -0.58 -3.80 -12.38
C LYS A 16 -0.46 -2.28 -12.39
N TRP A 17 -1.06 -1.62 -11.42
CA TRP A 17 -1.01 -0.16 -11.29
C TRP A 17 0.28 0.33 -10.61
N CYS A 18 1.07 -0.58 -10.05
CA CYS A 18 2.33 -0.23 -9.41
C CYS A 18 3.47 -0.52 -10.38
N THR A 19 4.11 0.52 -10.90
CA THR A 19 5.17 0.37 -11.90
C THR A 19 6.56 0.25 -11.27
N ASP A 20 6.72 0.75 -10.05
CA ASP A 20 7.99 0.68 -9.33
C ASP A 20 7.73 0.76 -7.83
N ALA A 21 8.55 0.08 -7.05
CA ALA A 21 8.45 0.08 -5.60
C ALA A 21 9.84 -0.11 -5.01
N VAL A 22 10.27 0.83 -4.16
CA VAL A 22 11.63 0.87 -3.62
C VAL A 22 11.58 1.08 -2.11
N VAL A 23 12.37 0.31 -1.38
CA VAL A 23 12.60 0.54 0.04
C VAL A 23 13.95 1.25 0.18
N HIS A 24 13.93 2.47 0.70
CA HIS A 24 15.12 3.30 0.87
C HIS A 24 15.85 2.99 2.16
N GLU A 25 15.10 2.76 3.24
CA GLU A 25 15.63 2.46 4.56
C GLU A 25 14.69 1.48 5.23
N GLN A 26 15.24 0.56 6.00
CA GLN A 26 14.43 -0.42 6.71
C GLN A 26 15.17 -0.96 7.92
N ASP A 27 14.47 -1.05 9.04
CA ASP A 27 14.91 -1.81 10.20
C ASP A 27 13.70 -2.60 10.73
N HIS A 28 13.79 -3.20 11.92
CA HIS A 28 12.71 -4.03 12.44
C HIS A 28 11.48 -3.23 12.90
N GLU A 29 11.60 -1.91 13.02
CA GLU A 29 10.53 -1.05 13.52
C GLU A 29 9.93 -0.15 12.45
N GLN A 30 10.65 0.16 11.39
CA GLN A 30 10.17 1.08 10.37
C GLN A 30 10.80 0.84 9.00
N GLN A 31 10.14 1.40 8.01
CA GLN A 31 10.49 1.25 6.61
C GLN A 31 10.16 2.56 5.90
N LEU A 32 11.09 3.06 5.10
CA LEU A 32 10.86 4.21 4.24
C LEU A 32 10.78 3.71 2.81
N ALA A 33 9.64 3.88 2.17
CA ALA A 33 9.38 3.28 0.86
C ALA A 33 8.71 4.26 -0.09
N SER A 34 9.00 4.09 -1.38
CA SER A 34 8.38 4.86 -2.45
C SER A 34 7.66 3.94 -3.43
N LEU A 35 6.49 4.38 -3.87
CA LEU A 35 5.72 3.69 -4.90
C LEU A 35 5.49 4.62 -6.08
N SER A 36 5.60 4.07 -7.30
CA SER A 36 5.19 4.75 -8.52
C SER A 36 3.89 4.11 -8.99
N ILE A 37 2.85 4.92 -9.16
CA ILE A 37 1.52 4.46 -9.52
C ILE A 37 1.15 5.00 -10.88
N ARG A 38 0.65 4.12 -11.75
CA ARG A 38 0.16 4.49 -13.07
C ARG A 38 -1.34 4.26 -13.15
N VAL A 39 -2.06 5.30 -13.58
CA VAL A 39 -3.49 5.24 -13.86
C VAL A 39 -3.68 5.75 -15.28
N GLY A 40 -4.00 4.85 -16.23
CA GLY A 40 -4.03 5.20 -17.64
C GLY A 40 -2.65 5.65 -18.09
N GLY A 41 -2.54 6.83 -18.69
CA GLY A 41 -1.26 7.42 -19.07
C GLY A 41 -0.63 8.31 -18.00
N LEU A 42 -1.25 8.39 -16.82
CA LEU A 42 -0.83 9.30 -15.75
C LEU A 42 -0.03 8.55 -14.70
N GLN A 43 1.10 9.11 -14.31
CA GLN A 43 1.98 8.48 -13.32
C GLN A 43 2.32 9.44 -12.19
N GLN A 44 2.29 8.94 -10.96
CA GLN A 44 2.65 9.69 -9.77
C GLN A 44 3.51 8.84 -8.86
N ARG A 45 4.40 9.47 -8.14
CA ARG A 45 5.27 8.81 -7.17
C ARG A 45 5.05 9.42 -5.79
N PHE A 46 5.02 8.59 -4.76
CA PHE A 46 4.92 9.07 -3.40
C PHE A 46 5.76 8.20 -2.47
N THR A 47 6.14 8.77 -1.34
CA THR A 47 6.97 8.12 -0.33
C THR A 47 6.26 8.14 1.00
N THR A 48 6.28 7.01 1.69
CA THR A 48 5.70 6.88 3.02
C THR A 48 6.72 6.34 4.01
N ARG A 49 6.53 6.71 5.26
CA ARG A 49 7.22 6.08 6.37
C ARG A 49 6.26 5.09 7.00
N ASN A 50 6.67 3.85 7.06
CA ASN A 50 5.84 2.77 7.56
C ASN A 50 6.37 2.32 8.93
N ARG A 51 5.46 2.20 9.90
CA ARG A 51 5.78 1.64 11.21
C ARG A 51 5.37 0.19 11.22
N LEU A 52 6.24 -0.67 11.75
CA LEU A 52 6.10 -2.11 11.65
C LEU A 52 5.93 -2.73 13.04
N VAL A 53 4.85 -3.50 13.20
CA VAL A 53 4.70 -4.40 14.34
C VAL A 53 4.55 -5.78 13.73
N ALA A 54 5.63 -6.56 13.73
CA ALA A 54 5.73 -7.80 12.97
C ALA A 54 4.55 -8.74 13.17
N GLY A 55 3.93 -9.13 12.06
CA GLY A 55 2.79 -10.04 12.07
C GLY A 55 1.47 -9.41 12.51
N GLU A 56 1.46 -8.17 13.01
CA GLU A 56 0.27 -7.56 13.58
C GLU A 56 -0.21 -6.32 12.84
N ARG A 57 0.71 -5.42 12.50
CA ARG A 57 0.33 -4.09 12.01
C ARG A 57 1.40 -3.47 11.14
N LEU A 58 0.96 -2.77 10.12
CA LEU A 58 1.83 -1.91 9.31
C LEU A 58 1.09 -0.59 9.10
N SER A 59 1.60 0.48 9.71
CA SER A 59 1.02 1.81 9.59
C SER A 59 1.85 2.63 8.63
N LEU A 60 1.20 3.41 7.77
CA LEU A 60 1.92 4.25 6.82
C LEU A 60 1.50 5.71 6.96
N SER A 61 2.47 6.61 6.75
CA SER A 61 2.25 8.05 6.77
C SER A 61 3.05 8.71 5.66
N LEU A 62 2.48 9.76 5.09
CA LEU A 62 3.08 10.47 3.96
C LEU A 62 4.37 11.18 4.35
N VAL A 63 5.41 11.00 3.52
CA VAL A 63 6.64 11.79 3.60
C VAL A 63 6.66 12.80 2.46
N GLU A 64 6.39 12.36 1.24
CA GLU A 64 6.27 13.27 0.09
C GLU A 64 5.40 12.64 -1.00
N GLY A 65 4.77 13.50 -1.81
CA GLY A 65 3.92 13.05 -2.90
C GLY A 65 2.83 14.05 -3.23
N PRO A 66 1.93 13.70 -4.16
CA PRO A 66 0.89 14.62 -4.65
C PRO A 66 -0.30 14.75 -3.70
N PHE A 67 -0.19 14.23 -2.48
CA PHE A 67 -1.25 14.27 -1.49
C PHE A 67 -1.08 15.44 -0.55
N GLN A 68 -2.19 15.99 -0.08
CA GLN A 68 -2.19 16.91 1.04
C GLN A 68 -2.05 16.11 2.34
N SER A 69 -2.67 14.91 2.37
CA SER A 69 -2.54 13.97 3.48
C SER A 69 -2.67 12.55 2.97
N LEU A 70 -1.97 11.64 3.60
CA LEU A 70 -2.09 10.21 3.34
C LEU A 70 -1.65 9.48 4.59
N ALA A 71 -2.54 8.68 5.15
CA ALA A 71 -2.23 7.83 6.30
C ALA A 71 -3.04 6.56 6.20
N GLY A 72 -2.47 5.46 6.63
CA GLY A 72 -3.17 4.19 6.60
C GLY A 72 -2.64 3.21 7.61
N GLU A 73 -3.42 2.17 7.86
CA GLU A 73 -3.03 1.12 8.78
C GLU A 73 -3.58 -0.22 8.32
N TRP A 74 -2.65 -1.14 8.08
CA TRP A 74 -2.95 -2.55 7.87
C TRP A 74 -2.97 -3.22 9.23
N THR A 75 -3.98 -4.03 9.48
CA THR A 75 -4.08 -4.84 10.71
C THR A 75 -4.26 -6.30 10.32
N PHE A 76 -3.52 -7.17 10.97
CA PHE A 76 -3.53 -8.61 10.72
C PHE A 76 -3.87 -9.32 12.02
N THR A 77 -5.05 -9.95 12.07
CA THR A 77 -5.54 -10.60 13.27
C THR A 77 -5.67 -12.10 13.07
N GLN A 78 -5.04 -12.88 13.92
CA GLN A 78 -5.18 -14.34 13.87
C GLN A 78 -6.52 -14.74 14.46
N LEU A 79 -7.28 -15.54 13.72
CA LEU A 79 -8.60 -16.04 14.13
C LEU A 79 -8.51 -17.53 14.48
N GLY A 80 -7.75 -17.86 15.55
CA GLY A 80 -7.55 -19.25 15.93
C GLY A 80 -6.91 -20.04 14.80
N GLU A 81 -7.35 -21.30 14.62
CA GLU A 81 -6.83 -22.16 13.57
C GLU A 81 -7.52 -21.91 12.22
N ALA A 82 -8.62 -21.17 12.22
CA ALA A 82 -9.45 -20.99 11.03
C ALA A 82 -8.90 -19.99 10.00
N GLY A 83 -7.81 -19.29 10.33
CA GLY A 83 -7.21 -18.33 9.41
C GLY A 83 -6.95 -16.99 10.07
N SER A 84 -6.89 -15.94 9.25
CA SER A 84 -6.59 -14.60 9.73
C SER A 84 -7.52 -13.57 9.09
N LYS A 85 -7.67 -12.45 9.78
CA LYS A 85 -8.45 -11.31 9.29
C LYS A 85 -7.49 -10.19 8.92
N VAL A 86 -7.67 -9.62 7.75
CA VAL A 86 -6.86 -8.50 7.26
C VAL A 86 -7.78 -7.30 7.09
N THR A 87 -7.37 -6.18 7.67
CA THR A 87 -8.09 -4.92 7.47
C THR A 87 -7.12 -3.84 7.02
N LEU A 88 -7.63 -2.91 6.24
CA LEU A 88 -6.89 -1.71 5.85
C LEU A 88 -7.79 -0.51 6.05
N GLU A 89 -7.30 0.45 6.81
CA GLU A 89 -7.94 1.74 6.94
C GLU A 89 -7.01 2.73 6.25
N LEU A 90 -7.52 3.41 5.22
CA LEU A 90 -6.71 4.32 4.41
C LEU A 90 -7.45 5.64 4.24
N ASN A 91 -6.79 6.72 4.64
CA ASN A 91 -7.33 8.08 4.52
C ASN A 91 -6.37 8.91 3.68
N PHE A 92 -6.90 9.55 2.65
CA PHE A 92 -6.06 10.36 1.76
C PHE A 92 -6.83 11.53 1.20
N ASP A 93 -6.08 12.57 0.86
CA ASP A 93 -6.60 13.77 0.22
C ASP A 93 -5.53 14.29 -0.74
N PHE A 94 -5.92 14.71 -1.93
CA PHE A 94 -4.97 15.16 -2.95
C PHE A 94 -4.70 16.65 -2.84
N ARG A 95 -3.50 17.06 -3.25
CA ARG A 95 -3.17 18.48 -3.37
C ARG A 95 -3.93 19.08 -4.55
N LYS A 96 -4.64 20.17 -4.30
CA LYS A 96 -5.39 20.87 -5.34
C LYS A 96 -4.46 21.37 -6.44
N GLY A 97 -4.86 21.18 -7.68
CA GLY A 97 -4.14 21.67 -8.83
C GLY A 97 -2.94 20.82 -9.27
N LEU A 98 -2.53 19.83 -8.50
CA LEU A 98 -1.41 18.96 -8.84
C LEU A 98 -1.82 17.64 -9.45
N VAL A 99 -3.06 17.22 -9.23
CA VAL A 99 -3.51 15.88 -9.64
C VAL A 99 -4.82 16.00 -10.41
N SER A 100 -4.87 15.40 -11.58
CA SER A 100 -6.09 15.41 -12.40
C SER A 100 -7.23 14.63 -11.76
N SER A 101 -8.46 14.99 -12.12
CA SER A 101 -9.65 14.27 -11.66
C SER A 101 -9.61 12.80 -12.08
N ALA A 102 -9.07 12.53 -13.27
CA ALA A 102 -8.96 11.15 -13.76
C ALA A 102 -8.02 10.32 -12.87
N PHE A 103 -6.88 10.88 -12.47
CA PHE A 103 -5.96 10.20 -11.57
C PHE A 103 -6.60 9.97 -10.20
N GLN A 104 -7.28 10.99 -9.66
CA GLN A 104 -7.97 10.89 -8.37
C GLN A 104 -8.98 9.75 -8.35
N ARG A 105 -9.80 9.65 -9.40
CA ARG A 105 -10.80 8.57 -9.51
C ARG A 105 -10.13 7.20 -9.61
N GLY A 106 -9.07 7.09 -10.40
CA GLY A 106 -8.34 5.84 -10.55
C GLY A 106 -7.67 5.39 -9.28
N PHE A 107 -7.06 6.33 -8.55
CA PHE A 107 -6.43 6.03 -7.27
C PHE A 107 -7.46 5.57 -6.23
N SER A 108 -8.63 6.22 -6.19
CA SER A 108 -9.70 5.83 -5.28
C SER A 108 -10.16 4.39 -5.57
N ARG A 109 -10.25 4.04 -6.85
CA ARG A 109 -10.62 2.68 -7.26
C ARG A 109 -9.57 1.67 -6.83
N ILE A 110 -8.28 2.02 -6.98
CA ILE A 110 -7.18 1.18 -6.50
C ILE A 110 -7.31 0.95 -4.99
N ALA A 111 -7.54 2.01 -4.22
CA ALA A 111 -7.69 1.93 -2.77
C ALA A 111 -8.84 1.01 -2.37
N ASP A 112 -9.96 1.08 -3.08
CA ASP A 112 -11.14 0.26 -2.80
C ASP A 112 -10.89 -1.24 -3.03
N HIS A 113 -9.95 -1.59 -3.90
CA HIS A 113 -9.68 -3.00 -4.25
C HIS A 113 -8.38 -3.53 -3.65
N LEU A 114 -7.68 -2.72 -2.89
CA LEU A 114 -6.33 -3.04 -2.44
C LEU A 114 -6.26 -4.32 -1.59
N VAL A 115 -7.14 -4.44 -0.60
CA VAL A 115 -7.17 -5.63 0.26
C VAL A 115 -7.44 -6.89 -0.58
N SER A 116 -8.39 -6.81 -1.52
CA SER A 116 -8.74 -7.93 -2.40
C SER A 116 -7.55 -8.37 -3.23
N GLU A 117 -6.78 -7.44 -3.78
CA GLU A 117 -5.62 -7.76 -4.59
C GLU A 117 -4.53 -8.48 -3.78
N PHE A 118 -4.28 -8.02 -2.56
CA PHE A 118 -3.31 -8.69 -1.68
C PHE A 118 -3.80 -10.06 -1.25
N CYS A 119 -5.08 -10.21 -0.93
CA CYS A 119 -5.66 -11.50 -0.57
C CYS A 119 -5.59 -12.49 -1.73
N GLN A 120 -5.85 -12.03 -2.95
CA GLN A 120 -5.76 -12.87 -4.14
C GLN A 120 -4.31 -13.33 -4.36
N ARG A 121 -3.34 -12.44 -4.20
CA ARG A 121 -1.93 -12.80 -4.33
C ARG A 121 -1.51 -13.82 -3.27
N ALA A 122 -1.99 -13.64 -2.04
CA ALA A 122 -1.70 -14.58 -0.95
C ALA A 122 -2.20 -15.99 -1.28
N LYS A 123 -3.38 -16.11 -1.88
CA LYS A 123 -3.92 -17.41 -2.32
C LYS A 123 -3.04 -18.05 -3.39
N GLU A 124 -2.41 -17.26 -4.24
CA GLU A 124 -1.55 -17.78 -5.30
C GLU A 124 -0.24 -18.33 -4.78
N ILE A 125 0.36 -17.68 -3.77
CA ILE A 125 1.71 -18.02 -3.29
C ILE A 125 1.75 -18.84 -2.01
N TYR A 126 0.70 -18.84 -1.21
CA TYR A 126 0.64 -19.58 0.06
C TYR A 126 -0.33 -20.77 -0.01
N ARG A 127 -0.36 -21.45 -1.08
CA ARG A 127 -1.21 -22.63 -1.25
C ARG A 127 -0.80 -23.77 -0.32
#